data_db06ee709ec4f4ad186dbf147882766a
#
_entry.id   db06ee709ec4f4ad186dbf147882766a
#
_cell.length_a   1.000
_cell.length_b   1.000
_cell.length_c   1.000
_cell.angle_alpha   90.00
_cell.angle_beta   90.00
_cell.angle_gamma   90.00
#
_symmetry.space_group_name_H-M   'P 1'
#
loop_
_entity.id
_entity.type
_entity.pdbx_description
1 polymer ?
#
loop_
_entity_poly.entity_id
_entity_poly.type
_entity_poly.pdbx_seq_one_letter_code
_entity_poly.pdbx_strand_id
1 'polypeptide(L)'
;MMQMVWVAVAMMLLAASACCVADDRSASPRPASAGEMQWWRDAKLGLFIHWGPASVRGVEISWARIGHPFDHHGHETVPAGEYDQLYKRFDPEKLDADKWMRMAKQAGCKYVVFITKHHDGFCLWPTKQTDYNITNTPYKRDICRQIADAAHKHGLKLGWYYSTRDWTHPDYLQGDNSRYNDYYHAQIEELLTNYGKVDILWFDHVCGNWGDYRFRDLFSMIYRLQPHILVNNRAARFVFPTKDQPEAGLLDFVNGDYETPEQQIGAYHIDRAWESCMTMTECKDGGGWSYRPDGRTRDAAECIKILVSTVTGDGNLLLNVGPMPTGEIMPDQVEHLAEMGAWMKQYGGTLYGTRGGPIPNGAWGGATRKGDRVWLHLFPWQGESLTLPALPGKVASVKTLTGGQATVTQTADGTVVTLGPKDRHAVDTIVELRMER
;
A
#
# COMPACT_ATOMS: atom_id res chain seq x y z
N MET A 1 -76.16 -9.91 38.48
CA MET A 1 -75.37 -8.73 38.08
C MET A 1 -73.90 -9.01 38.51
N MET A 2 -73.13 -9.48 37.64
CA MET A 2 -71.70 -9.78 37.90
C MET A 2 -70.90 -9.09 36.80
N GLN A 3 -70.12 -8.04 37.17
CA GLN A 3 -69.25 -7.30 36.28
C GLN A 3 -67.94 -8.10 36.09
N MET A 4 -67.62 -8.48 34.89
CA MET A 4 -66.34 -9.05 34.50
C MET A 4 -65.35 -7.89 34.25
N VAL A 5 -64.29 -7.87 35.05
CA VAL A 5 -63.14 -6.98 34.89
C VAL A 5 -62.14 -7.65 33.97
N TRP A 6 -61.82 -7.04 32.82
CA TRP A 6 -60.75 -7.45 31.93
C TRP A 6 -59.43 -6.80 32.36
N VAL A 7 -58.47 -7.59 32.77
CA VAL A 7 -57.10 -7.15 33.04
C VAL A 7 -56.31 -7.32 31.74
N ALA A 8 -55.95 -6.20 31.12
CA ALA A 8 -55.03 -6.20 29.96
C ALA A 8 -53.60 -6.28 30.49
N VAL A 9 -52.91 -7.41 30.19
CA VAL A 9 -51.48 -7.56 30.43
C VAL A 9 -50.74 -6.99 29.22
N ALA A 10 -50.12 -5.82 29.39
CA ALA A 10 -49.22 -5.25 28.38
C ALA A 10 -47.86 -5.94 28.51
N MET A 11 -47.52 -6.83 27.57
CA MET A 11 -46.15 -7.32 27.38
C MET A 11 -45.31 -6.22 26.74
N MET A 12 -44.46 -5.55 27.53
CA MET A 12 -43.37 -4.73 27.01
C MET A 12 -42.27 -5.66 26.51
N LEU A 13 -42.17 -5.80 25.18
CA LEU A 13 -40.99 -6.35 24.51
C LEU A 13 -39.84 -5.31 24.62
N LEU A 14 -38.96 -5.50 25.57
CA LEU A 14 -37.65 -4.87 25.60
C LEU A 14 -36.82 -5.48 24.46
N ALA A 15 -36.81 -4.78 23.33
CA ALA A 15 -35.78 -5.00 22.29
C ALA A 15 -34.45 -4.53 22.89
N ALA A 16 -33.67 -5.47 23.39
CA ALA A 16 -32.27 -5.25 23.69
C ALA A 16 -31.56 -5.03 22.37
N SER A 17 -31.40 -3.76 21.96
CA SER A 17 -30.41 -3.39 20.97
C SER A 17 -29.05 -3.76 21.53
N ALA A 18 -28.51 -4.89 21.11
CA ALA A 18 -27.11 -5.19 21.29
C ALA A 18 -26.34 -4.16 20.46
N CYS A 19 -26.05 -3.01 21.11
CA CYS A 19 -25.03 -2.11 20.63
C CYS A 19 -23.72 -2.91 20.70
N CYS A 20 -23.29 -3.47 19.57
CA CYS A 20 -21.90 -3.91 19.42
C CYS A 20 -21.06 -2.66 19.66
N VAL A 21 -20.62 -2.47 20.90
CA VAL A 21 -19.54 -1.55 21.22
C VAL A 21 -18.37 -2.09 20.43
N ALA A 22 -18.01 -1.41 19.35
CA ALA A 22 -16.80 -1.72 18.63
C ALA A 22 -15.68 -1.68 19.67
N ASP A 23 -14.96 -2.78 19.81
CA ASP A 23 -13.88 -2.92 20.76
C ASP A 23 -12.88 -1.79 20.51
N ASP A 24 -12.73 -0.90 21.48
CA ASP A 24 -11.98 0.35 21.32
C ASP A 24 -10.47 0.05 21.25
N ARG A 25 -9.91 0.08 20.03
CA ARG A 25 -8.49 -0.13 19.78
C ARG A 25 -7.58 0.87 20.51
N SER A 26 -8.09 2.02 20.97
CA SER A 26 -7.28 2.99 21.72
C SER A 26 -7.03 2.57 23.16
N ALA A 27 -7.99 1.92 23.77
CA ALA A 27 -7.86 1.39 25.13
C ALA A 27 -7.08 0.07 25.17
N SER A 28 -7.26 -0.76 24.13
CA SER A 28 -6.56 -2.04 23.97
C SER A 28 -6.08 -2.22 22.52
N PRO A 29 -4.90 -1.70 22.17
CA PRO A 29 -4.36 -1.83 20.82
C PRO A 29 -4.35 -3.29 20.34
N ARG A 30 -4.91 -3.52 19.16
CA ARG A 30 -4.98 -4.81 18.49
C ARG A 30 -4.92 -4.65 16.97
N PRO A 31 -4.57 -5.69 16.22
CA PRO A 31 -4.75 -5.69 14.76
C PRO A 31 -6.20 -5.45 14.35
N ALA A 32 -6.39 -4.90 13.16
CA ALA A 32 -7.71 -4.71 12.58
C ALA A 32 -8.40 -6.05 12.32
N SER A 33 -9.69 -6.12 12.60
CA SER A 33 -10.52 -7.27 12.25
C SER A 33 -10.67 -7.42 10.72
N ALA A 34 -11.13 -8.58 10.27
CA ALA A 34 -11.39 -8.82 8.85
C ALA A 34 -12.40 -7.82 8.26
N GLY A 35 -13.40 -7.37 9.06
CA GLY A 35 -14.37 -6.35 8.65
C GLY A 35 -13.74 -4.96 8.47
N GLU A 36 -12.87 -4.56 9.39
CA GLU A 36 -12.13 -3.29 9.32
C GLU A 36 -11.18 -3.28 8.11
N MET A 37 -10.61 -4.43 7.74
CA MET A 37 -9.72 -4.62 6.60
C MET A 37 -10.43 -4.72 5.24
N GLN A 38 -11.77 -4.91 5.21
CA GLN A 38 -12.49 -5.27 4.00
C GLN A 38 -12.28 -4.26 2.85
N TRP A 39 -12.40 -2.97 3.14
CA TRP A 39 -12.22 -1.93 2.13
C TRP A 39 -10.83 -1.99 1.47
N TRP A 40 -9.80 -2.25 2.27
CA TRP A 40 -8.42 -2.31 1.81
C TRP A 40 -8.19 -3.59 0.98
N ARG A 41 -8.71 -4.74 1.45
CA ARG A 41 -8.65 -6.00 0.69
C ARG A 41 -9.36 -5.91 -0.66
N ASP A 42 -10.40 -5.07 -0.77
CA ASP A 42 -11.14 -4.84 -2.01
C ASP A 42 -10.47 -3.83 -2.95
N ALA A 43 -9.63 -2.96 -2.41
CA ALA A 43 -8.99 -1.85 -3.11
C ALA A 43 -7.99 -2.28 -4.19
N LYS A 44 -7.17 -3.29 -3.93
CA LYS A 44 -6.19 -3.94 -4.81
C LYS A 44 -5.05 -3.08 -5.32
N LEU A 45 -5.25 -1.78 -5.56
CA LEU A 45 -4.26 -0.88 -6.13
C LEU A 45 -4.24 0.45 -5.39
N GLY A 46 -3.05 0.85 -4.92
CA GLY A 46 -2.73 2.16 -4.39
C GLY A 46 -1.58 2.82 -5.16
N LEU A 47 -1.49 4.15 -5.07
CA LEU A 47 -0.35 4.91 -5.55
C LEU A 47 0.56 5.25 -4.37
N PHE A 48 1.83 4.93 -4.47
CA PHE A 48 2.87 5.38 -3.56
C PHE A 48 3.60 6.57 -4.17
N ILE A 49 3.95 7.56 -3.36
CA ILE A 49 4.64 8.75 -3.86
C ILE A 49 5.84 9.03 -2.95
N HIS A 50 7.06 8.74 -3.45
CA HIS A 50 8.30 9.10 -2.77
C HIS A 50 8.85 10.40 -3.34
N TRP A 51 8.96 11.41 -2.48
CA TRP A 51 9.38 12.73 -2.93
C TRP A 51 10.04 13.54 -1.81
N GLY A 52 10.86 14.50 -2.20
CA GLY A 52 11.53 15.40 -1.26
C GLY A 52 12.72 16.11 -1.89
N PRO A 53 13.56 16.78 -1.09
CA PRO A 53 14.71 17.54 -1.56
C PRO A 53 15.73 16.73 -2.38
N ALA A 54 15.84 15.42 -2.18
CA ALA A 54 16.69 14.53 -2.98
C ALA A 54 16.41 14.63 -4.49
N SER A 55 15.16 14.93 -4.88
CA SER A 55 14.76 15.11 -6.27
C SER A 55 15.52 16.25 -6.96
N VAL A 56 15.97 17.28 -6.22
CA VAL A 56 16.77 18.40 -6.75
C VAL A 56 18.10 17.92 -7.32
N ARG A 57 18.66 16.84 -6.75
CA ARG A 57 19.91 16.23 -7.21
C ARG A 57 19.66 15.05 -8.16
N GLY A 58 18.45 14.49 -8.15
CA GLY A 58 18.11 13.30 -8.93
C GLY A 58 18.74 12.03 -8.39
N VAL A 59 18.91 11.93 -7.08
CA VAL A 59 19.52 10.80 -6.37
C VAL A 59 18.48 10.07 -5.50
N GLU A 60 18.82 8.85 -5.06
CA GLU A 60 17.92 8.07 -4.21
C GLU A 60 17.71 8.74 -2.87
N ILE A 61 16.44 8.90 -2.51
CA ILE A 61 16.05 9.62 -1.28
C ILE A 61 16.65 8.94 -0.05
N SER A 62 17.24 9.75 0.82
CA SER A 62 17.97 9.35 2.04
C SER A 62 19.17 8.45 1.80
N TRP A 63 19.02 7.38 1.02
CA TRP A 63 20.08 6.37 0.80
C TRP A 63 21.33 6.93 0.12
N ALA A 64 21.19 7.99 -0.67
CA ALA A 64 22.32 8.70 -1.25
C ALA A 64 23.12 9.53 -0.21
N ARG A 65 22.57 9.84 0.97
CA ARG A 65 23.20 10.67 2.00
C ARG A 65 24.29 9.89 2.72
N ILE A 66 25.55 10.37 2.69
CA ILE A 66 26.64 9.82 3.49
C ILE A 66 26.44 10.12 4.96
N GLY A 67 26.91 9.23 5.85
CA GLY A 67 26.95 9.43 7.31
C GLY A 67 25.81 8.77 8.08
N HIS A 68 25.07 7.85 7.46
CA HIS A 68 24.21 6.91 8.16
C HIS A 68 24.91 5.55 8.38
N PRO A 69 24.46 4.74 9.36
CA PRO A 69 25.17 3.50 9.76
C PRO A 69 24.89 2.30 8.84
N PHE A 70 24.18 2.50 7.73
CA PHE A 70 23.76 1.42 6.82
C PHE A 70 24.55 1.46 5.51
N ASP A 71 24.57 0.34 4.78
CA ASP A 71 25.12 0.28 3.43
C ASP A 71 24.29 1.17 2.48
N HIS A 72 24.97 1.83 1.55
CA HIS A 72 24.34 2.65 0.51
C HIS A 72 23.74 1.84 -0.63
N HIS A 73 23.77 0.52 -0.58
CA HIS A 73 23.22 -0.39 -1.60
C HIS A 73 23.70 -0.10 -3.03
N GLY A 74 24.89 0.51 -3.19
CA GLY A 74 25.45 0.88 -4.49
C GLY A 74 24.89 2.18 -5.09
N HIS A 75 24.03 2.92 -4.37
CA HIS A 75 23.52 4.22 -4.81
C HIS A 75 24.64 5.27 -4.94
N GLU A 76 24.45 6.22 -5.87
CA GLU A 76 25.27 7.43 -5.92
C GLU A 76 25.22 8.12 -4.56
N THR A 77 26.38 8.46 -4.01
CA THR A 77 26.48 9.05 -2.67
C THR A 77 26.71 10.54 -2.72
N VAL A 78 26.08 11.27 -1.79
CA VAL A 78 26.19 12.71 -1.62
C VAL A 78 26.68 13.00 -0.18
N PRO A 79 27.72 13.85 0.01
CA PRO A 79 28.16 14.23 1.34
C PRO A 79 27.00 14.82 2.15
N ALA A 80 26.90 14.44 3.44
CA ALA A 80 25.80 14.88 4.30
C ALA A 80 25.62 16.40 4.31
N GLY A 81 26.73 17.17 4.39
CA GLY A 81 26.67 18.62 4.36
C GLY A 81 26.12 19.22 3.07
N GLU A 82 26.21 18.52 1.93
CA GLU A 82 25.55 18.89 0.66
C GLU A 82 24.10 18.42 0.65
N TYR A 83 23.87 17.15 0.97
CA TYR A 83 22.54 16.54 0.95
C TYR A 83 21.57 17.32 1.85
N ASP A 84 21.97 17.60 3.08
CA ASP A 84 21.15 18.30 4.08
C ASP A 84 20.87 19.77 3.72
N GLN A 85 21.47 20.31 2.65
CA GLN A 85 21.19 21.64 2.13
C GLN A 85 20.30 21.64 0.88
N LEU A 86 19.95 20.45 0.33
CA LEU A 86 19.13 20.37 -0.88
C LEU A 86 17.77 21.04 -0.71
N TYR A 87 17.20 21.02 0.50
CA TYR A 87 15.91 21.64 0.79
C TYR A 87 15.89 23.15 0.50
N LYS A 88 17.04 23.84 0.58
CA LYS A 88 17.15 25.28 0.25
C LYS A 88 16.95 25.57 -1.24
N ARG A 89 16.95 24.55 -2.06
CA ARG A 89 16.71 24.61 -3.51
C ARG A 89 15.44 23.87 -3.92
N PHE A 90 14.72 23.30 -2.96
CA PHE A 90 13.49 22.56 -3.20
C PHE A 90 12.32 23.53 -3.34
N ASP A 91 11.93 23.79 -4.59
CA ASP A 91 10.89 24.74 -4.96
C ASP A 91 9.95 24.15 -6.02
N PRO A 92 9.03 23.26 -5.64
CA PRO A 92 8.14 22.60 -6.58
C PRO A 92 6.97 23.49 -7.03
N GLU A 93 7.26 24.58 -7.74
CA GLU A 93 6.27 25.58 -8.18
C GLU A 93 5.15 25.00 -9.05
N LYS A 94 5.41 23.88 -9.74
CA LYS A 94 4.44 23.21 -10.62
C LYS A 94 3.68 22.09 -9.94
N LEU A 95 3.77 21.93 -8.62
CA LEU A 95 2.98 20.96 -7.89
C LEU A 95 1.48 21.23 -8.09
N ASP A 96 0.79 20.28 -8.64
CA ASP A 96 -0.67 20.21 -8.74
C ASP A 96 -1.15 18.89 -8.11
N ALA A 97 -1.42 18.93 -6.81
CA ALA A 97 -1.90 17.76 -6.06
C ALA A 97 -3.24 17.25 -6.59
N ASP A 98 -4.10 18.13 -7.10
CA ASP A 98 -5.37 17.73 -7.71
C ASP A 98 -5.15 16.93 -9.00
N LYS A 99 -4.19 17.32 -9.84
CA LYS A 99 -3.78 16.57 -11.03
C LYS A 99 -3.21 15.19 -10.65
N TRP A 100 -2.39 15.12 -9.60
CA TRP A 100 -1.84 13.84 -9.11
C TRP A 100 -2.94 12.88 -8.66
N MET A 101 -3.92 13.37 -7.88
CA MET A 101 -5.02 12.53 -7.39
C MET A 101 -5.98 12.13 -8.52
N ARG A 102 -6.22 12.99 -9.50
CA ARG A 102 -6.97 12.62 -10.71
C ARG A 102 -6.26 11.51 -11.49
N MET A 103 -4.96 11.65 -11.70
CA MET A 103 -4.14 10.63 -12.37
C MET A 103 -4.20 9.28 -11.61
N ALA A 104 -4.00 9.29 -10.29
CA ALA A 104 -4.11 8.09 -9.46
C ALA A 104 -5.49 7.41 -9.62
N LYS A 105 -6.56 8.20 -9.55
CA LYS A 105 -7.93 7.70 -9.73
C LYS A 105 -8.17 7.14 -11.13
N GLN A 106 -7.66 7.81 -12.16
CA GLN A 106 -7.76 7.37 -13.55
C GLN A 106 -6.97 6.09 -13.81
N ALA A 107 -5.80 5.93 -13.18
CA ALA A 107 -5.02 4.69 -13.20
C ALA A 107 -5.72 3.52 -12.49
N GLY A 108 -6.79 3.79 -11.72
CA GLY A 108 -7.56 2.78 -11.01
C GLY A 108 -7.23 2.67 -9.52
N CYS A 109 -6.34 3.50 -8.99
CA CYS A 109 -6.00 3.50 -7.57
C CYS A 109 -7.22 3.82 -6.69
N LYS A 110 -7.30 3.20 -5.53
CA LYS A 110 -8.33 3.40 -4.52
C LYS A 110 -7.82 4.16 -3.30
N TYR A 111 -6.52 4.18 -3.12
CA TYR A 111 -5.83 4.89 -2.05
C TYR A 111 -4.50 5.45 -2.56
N VAL A 112 -3.97 6.39 -1.81
CA VAL A 112 -2.64 6.95 -2.00
C VAL A 112 -1.89 6.88 -0.68
N VAL A 113 -0.61 6.53 -0.74
CA VAL A 113 0.31 6.67 0.38
C VAL A 113 1.39 7.68 -0.03
N PHE A 114 1.47 8.79 0.70
CA PHE A 114 2.43 9.85 0.43
C PHE A 114 3.48 9.89 1.53
N ILE A 115 4.75 9.98 1.17
CA ILE A 115 5.80 10.13 2.18
C ILE A 115 5.72 11.51 2.81
N THR A 116 5.63 11.56 4.12
CA THR A 116 5.65 12.80 4.90
C THR A 116 7.06 13.14 5.35
N LYS A 117 7.82 12.13 5.79
CA LYS A 117 9.22 12.18 6.17
C LYS A 117 9.90 10.86 5.83
N HIS A 118 11.03 10.90 5.12
CA HIS A 118 11.89 9.74 4.87
C HIS A 118 13.04 9.67 5.91
N HIS A 119 13.99 8.75 5.79
CA HIS A 119 15.06 8.51 6.76
C HIS A 119 16.00 9.71 6.95
N ASP A 120 16.07 10.63 5.96
CA ASP A 120 16.85 11.85 6.05
C ASP A 120 16.26 12.92 6.98
N GLY A 121 15.05 12.68 7.51
CA GLY A 121 14.42 13.56 8.49
C GLY A 121 13.72 14.78 7.92
N PHE A 122 13.78 15.04 6.60
CA PHE A 122 13.09 16.20 6.02
C PHE A 122 11.57 16.02 6.03
N CYS A 123 10.87 17.01 6.62
CA CYS A 123 9.41 16.98 6.79
C CYS A 123 8.70 17.78 5.70
N LEU A 124 7.79 17.14 4.94
CA LEU A 124 6.99 17.77 3.88
C LEU A 124 5.75 18.51 4.40
N TRP A 125 5.67 18.74 5.71
CA TRP A 125 4.65 19.54 6.40
C TRP A 125 5.28 20.51 7.40
N PRO A 126 4.58 21.57 7.84
CA PRO A 126 5.07 22.57 8.80
C PRO A 126 5.06 22.00 10.25
N THR A 127 5.87 20.96 10.49
CA THR A 127 6.03 20.41 11.84
C THR A 127 6.60 21.46 12.79
N LYS A 128 6.17 21.39 14.05
CA LYS A 128 6.71 22.23 15.14
C LYS A 128 7.94 21.59 15.82
N GLN A 129 8.29 20.38 15.42
CA GLN A 129 9.31 19.58 16.10
C GLN A 129 10.72 19.83 15.57
N THR A 130 10.86 20.33 14.34
CA THR A 130 12.15 20.64 13.72
C THR A 130 12.02 21.75 12.68
N ASP A 131 13.08 22.51 12.47
CA ASP A 131 13.19 23.48 11.39
C ASP A 131 13.56 22.83 10.03
N TYR A 132 13.93 21.53 10.03
CA TYR A 132 14.21 20.80 8.79
C TYR A 132 12.91 20.34 8.12
N ASN A 133 12.16 21.32 7.63
CA ASN A 133 10.83 21.13 7.07
C ASN A 133 10.53 22.06 5.90
N ILE A 134 9.39 21.85 5.25
CA ILE A 134 8.95 22.55 4.03
C ILE A 134 8.85 24.06 4.18
N THR A 135 8.61 24.59 5.37
CA THR A 135 8.48 26.06 5.57
C THR A 135 9.80 26.79 5.41
N ASN A 136 10.92 26.09 5.52
CA ASN A 136 12.27 26.63 5.36
C ASN A 136 12.85 26.39 3.95
N THR A 137 12.01 25.97 3.00
CA THR A 137 12.33 25.90 1.57
C THR A 137 11.86 27.17 0.84
N PRO A 138 12.27 27.42 -0.40
CA PRO A 138 11.68 28.49 -1.22
C PRO A 138 10.16 28.31 -1.42
N TYR A 139 9.67 27.07 -1.50
CA TYR A 139 8.25 26.75 -1.71
C TYR A 139 7.35 27.16 -0.55
N LYS A 140 7.72 26.92 0.68
CA LYS A 140 7.06 27.34 1.95
C LYS A 140 5.60 26.89 2.16
N ARG A 141 5.01 26.14 1.24
CA ARG A 141 3.61 25.68 1.33
C ARG A 141 3.55 24.26 1.85
N ASP A 142 2.58 23.98 2.71
CA ASP A 142 2.30 22.63 3.26
C ASP A 142 1.90 21.66 2.13
N ILE A 143 2.80 20.76 1.77
CA ILE A 143 2.55 19.75 0.73
C ILE A 143 1.59 18.68 1.25
N CYS A 144 1.72 18.26 2.50
CA CYS A 144 0.81 17.27 3.08
C CYS A 144 -0.64 17.78 3.07
N ARG A 145 -0.87 19.07 3.33
CA ARG A 145 -2.19 19.69 3.23
C ARG A 145 -2.74 19.58 1.81
N GLN A 146 -1.94 19.94 0.81
CA GLN A 146 -2.36 19.90 -0.59
C GLN A 146 -2.71 18.47 -1.02
N ILE A 147 -1.92 17.48 -0.62
CA ILE A 147 -2.17 16.06 -0.90
C ILE A 147 -3.43 15.55 -0.19
N ALA A 148 -3.61 15.87 1.11
CA ALA A 148 -4.78 15.46 1.87
C ALA A 148 -6.08 16.01 1.28
N ASP A 149 -6.11 17.32 1.01
CA ASP A 149 -7.30 17.99 0.46
C ASP A 149 -7.65 17.42 -0.93
N ALA A 150 -6.65 17.17 -1.78
CA ALA A 150 -6.85 16.57 -3.09
C ALA A 150 -7.32 15.10 -3.00
N ALA A 151 -6.72 14.28 -2.12
CA ALA A 151 -7.14 12.90 -1.93
C ALA A 151 -8.60 12.80 -1.48
N HIS A 152 -8.98 13.59 -0.48
CA HIS A 152 -10.35 13.66 0.01
C HIS A 152 -11.32 14.14 -1.06
N LYS A 153 -10.99 15.20 -1.80
CA LYS A 153 -11.78 15.74 -2.92
C LYS A 153 -12.06 14.68 -3.99
N HIS A 154 -11.08 13.85 -4.31
CA HIS A 154 -11.23 12.80 -5.31
C HIS A 154 -11.77 11.48 -4.77
N GLY A 155 -12.03 11.38 -3.45
CA GLY A 155 -12.54 10.18 -2.79
C GLY A 155 -11.54 9.03 -2.75
N LEU A 156 -10.23 9.34 -2.79
CA LEU A 156 -9.17 8.40 -2.53
C LEU A 156 -8.96 8.28 -1.02
N LYS A 157 -8.69 7.07 -0.56
CA LYS A 157 -8.25 6.83 0.81
C LYS A 157 -6.85 7.40 1.00
N LEU A 158 -6.63 8.13 2.10
CA LEU A 158 -5.37 8.79 2.39
C LEU A 158 -4.50 7.94 3.31
N GLY A 159 -3.25 7.73 2.91
CA GLY A 159 -2.20 7.13 3.71
C GLY A 159 -1.01 8.06 3.86
N TRP A 160 -0.45 8.10 5.07
CA TRP A 160 0.82 8.73 5.36
C TRP A 160 1.90 7.68 5.54
N TYR A 161 2.97 7.77 4.73
CA TYR A 161 4.22 7.10 5.05
C TYR A 161 5.01 7.97 6.03
N TYR A 162 5.57 7.35 7.03
CA TYR A 162 6.45 7.99 8.00
C TYR A 162 7.63 7.08 8.34
N SER A 163 8.84 7.55 8.09
CA SER A 163 10.04 6.86 8.54
C SER A 163 10.21 7.03 10.05
N THR A 164 10.37 5.91 10.74
CA THR A 164 10.78 5.90 12.15
C THR A 164 12.26 6.17 12.34
N ARG A 165 13.05 6.13 11.25
CA ARG A 165 14.44 6.61 11.23
C ARG A 165 14.48 8.12 11.04
N ASP A 166 15.50 8.74 11.61
CA ASP A 166 15.84 10.13 11.35
C ASP A 166 17.35 10.31 11.50
N TRP A 167 18.06 10.29 10.39
CA TRP A 167 19.52 10.34 10.37
C TRP A 167 20.08 11.73 10.66
N THR A 168 19.23 12.75 10.75
CA THR A 168 19.60 14.12 11.09
C THR A 168 19.28 14.48 12.55
N HIS A 169 18.42 13.68 13.22
CA HIS A 169 18.04 13.96 14.60
C HIS A 169 19.14 13.53 15.59
N PRO A 170 19.64 14.45 16.43
CA PRO A 170 20.78 14.15 17.32
C PRO A 170 20.49 13.08 18.37
N ASP A 171 19.24 12.92 18.76
CA ASP A 171 18.85 11.94 19.80
C ASP A 171 18.36 10.60 19.20
N TYR A 172 18.37 10.45 17.86
CA TYR A 172 17.99 9.18 17.23
C TYR A 172 18.93 8.06 17.63
N LEU A 173 18.41 7.00 18.25
CA LEU A 173 19.17 5.87 18.82
C LEU A 173 20.23 6.29 19.86
N GLN A 174 20.01 7.39 20.60
CA GLN A 174 20.88 7.83 21.67
C GLN A 174 20.24 7.60 23.05
N GLY A 175 21.05 7.14 24.00
CA GLY A 175 20.60 6.85 25.36
C GLY A 175 19.48 5.83 25.42
N ASP A 176 18.40 6.18 26.12
CA ASP A 176 17.16 5.39 26.20
C ASP A 176 16.14 5.75 25.10
N ASN A 177 16.56 6.53 24.12
CA ASN A 177 15.73 7.04 23.02
C ASN A 177 14.50 7.88 23.43
N SER A 178 14.38 8.27 24.70
CA SER A 178 13.16 8.93 25.23
C SER A 178 12.88 10.26 24.54
N ARG A 179 13.92 11.11 24.33
CA ARG A 179 13.75 12.42 23.65
C ARG A 179 13.37 12.25 22.18
N TYR A 180 13.94 11.25 21.50
CA TYR A 180 13.54 10.94 20.14
C TYR A 180 12.08 10.44 20.08
N ASN A 181 11.67 9.63 21.06
CA ASN A 181 10.27 9.17 21.13
C ASN A 181 9.29 10.33 21.31
N ASP A 182 9.62 11.33 22.13
CA ASP A 182 8.78 12.51 22.28
C ASP A 182 8.63 13.28 20.96
N TYR A 183 9.74 13.51 20.25
CA TYR A 183 9.76 14.11 18.93
C TYR A 183 8.94 13.30 17.91
N TYR A 184 9.18 12.01 17.81
CA TYR A 184 8.56 11.11 16.88
C TYR A 184 7.04 10.98 17.11
N HIS A 185 6.62 10.80 18.39
CA HIS A 185 5.19 10.72 18.74
C HIS A 185 4.47 12.04 18.44
N ALA A 186 5.09 13.17 18.75
CA ALA A 186 4.50 14.49 18.46
C ALA A 186 4.32 14.72 16.94
N GLN A 187 5.26 14.29 16.10
CA GLN A 187 5.11 14.35 14.65
C GLN A 187 3.97 13.48 14.13
N ILE A 188 3.81 12.25 14.67
CA ILE A 188 2.66 11.39 14.32
C ILE A 188 1.35 12.03 14.77
N GLU A 189 1.30 12.63 15.96
CA GLU A 189 0.11 13.35 16.43
C GLU A 189 -0.27 14.50 15.48
N GLU A 190 0.71 15.32 15.03
CA GLU A 190 0.49 16.38 14.05
C GLU A 190 -0.13 15.83 12.74
N LEU A 191 0.42 14.74 12.21
CA LEU A 191 -0.04 14.13 10.96
C LEU A 191 -1.45 13.51 11.07
N LEU A 192 -1.83 13.00 12.25
CA LEU A 192 -3.12 12.38 12.48
C LEU A 192 -4.21 13.36 12.95
N THR A 193 -3.85 14.60 13.31
CA THR A 193 -4.82 15.61 13.78
C THR A 193 -5.07 16.72 12.75
N ASN A 194 -4.06 17.08 11.95
CA ASN A 194 -4.14 18.29 11.13
C ASN A 194 -4.73 18.08 9.73
N TYR A 195 -4.84 16.85 9.22
CA TYR A 195 -5.13 16.57 7.81
C TYR A 195 -6.46 15.85 7.55
N GLY A 196 -7.38 15.90 8.52
CA GLY A 196 -8.66 15.23 8.42
C GLY A 196 -8.55 13.71 8.60
N LYS A 197 -9.33 12.95 7.84
CA LYS A 197 -9.31 11.49 7.94
C LYS A 197 -8.07 10.91 7.28
N VAL A 198 -7.33 10.10 8.04
CA VAL A 198 -6.21 9.30 7.55
C VAL A 198 -6.60 7.82 7.63
N ASP A 199 -6.56 7.12 6.51
CA ASP A 199 -7.01 5.73 6.42
C ASP A 199 -5.87 4.72 6.60
N ILE A 200 -4.60 5.13 6.34
CA ILE A 200 -3.41 4.29 6.46
C ILE A 200 -2.27 5.07 7.13
N LEU A 201 -1.58 4.45 8.07
CA LEU A 201 -0.27 4.88 8.54
C LEU A 201 0.77 3.83 8.15
N TRP A 202 1.61 4.18 7.22
CA TRP A 202 2.64 3.33 6.64
C TRP A 202 3.98 3.67 7.27
N PHE A 203 4.36 2.94 8.32
CA PHE A 203 5.67 3.07 8.96
C PHE A 203 6.78 2.45 8.13
N ASP A 204 8.00 2.96 8.29
CA ASP A 204 9.15 2.35 7.68
C ASP A 204 10.36 2.37 8.62
N HIS A 205 10.96 1.19 8.75
CA HIS A 205 12.22 0.92 9.42
C HIS A 205 12.35 1.37 10.87
N VAL A 206 11.84 0.60 11.80
CA VAL A 206 12.26 0.70 13.20
C VAL A 206 13.64 0.05 13.36
N CYS A 207 14.56 0.77 13.97
CA CYS A 207 15.86 0.25 14.40
C CYS A 207 16.02 0.50 15.90
N GLY A 208 16.71 -0.40 16.60
CA GLY A 208 16.99 -0.27 18.02
C GLY A 208 16.28 -1.34 18.85
N ASN A 209 16.24 -1.14 20.15
CA ASN A 209 15.66 -2.05 21.09
C ASN A 209 14.14 -1.83 21.17
N TRP A 210 13.35 -2.88 21.21
CA TRP A 210 11.87 -2.80 21.20
C TRP A 210 11.29 -2.01 22.38
N GLY A 211 11.97 -1.99 23.53
CA GLY A 211 11.58 -1.20 24.69
C GLY A 211 11.71 0.31 24.52
N ASP A 212 12.48 0.75 23.52
CA ASP A 212 12.87 2.14 23.36
C ASP A 212 11.83 3.02 22.67
N TYR A 213 10.80 2.45 22.04
CA TYR A 213 9.88 3.19 21.18
C TYR A 213 8.51 3.50 21.81
N ARG A 214 8.24 3.06 23.03
CA ARG A 214 6.95 3.27 23.75
C ARG A 214 5.73 2.92 22.90
N PHE A 215 5.76 1.78 22.22
CA PHE A 215 4.75 1.38 21.22
C PHE A 215 3.32 1.36 21.76
N ARG A 216 3.11 0.98 23.03
CA ARG A 216 1.76 0.96 23.61
C ARG A 216 1.15 2.36 23.61
N ASP A 217 1.91 3.36 24.04
CA ASP A 217 1.44 4.76 24.11
C ASP A 217 1.20 5.28 22.69
N LEU A 218 2.14 5.00 21.78
CA LEU A 218 2.03 5.38 20.37
C LEU A 218 0.78 4.82 19.71
N PHE A 219 0.53 3.51 19.80
CA PHE A 219 -0.61 2.88 19.15
C PHE A 219 -1.94 3.24 19.81
N SER A 220 -1.98 3.41 21.15
CA SER A 220 -3.14 3.96 21.83
C SER A 220 -3.48 5.36 21.34
N MET A 221 -2.48 6.22 21.13
CA MET A 221 -2.65 7.56 20.55
C MET A 221 -3.15 7.47 19.11
N ILE A 222 -2.53 6.65 18.27
CA ILE A 222 -2.93 6.47 16.85
C ILE A 222 -4.41 6.08 16.74
N TYR A 223 -4.83 5.05 17.47
CA TYR A 223 -6.22 4.57 17.39
C TYR A 223 -7.23 5.51 18.06
N ARG A 224 -6.82 6.28 19.07
CA ARG A 224 -7.66 7.34 19.66
C ARG A 224 -7.91 8.48 18.66
N LEU A 225 -6.89 8.87 17.88
CA LEU A 225 -6.98 9.97 16.91
C LEU A 225 -7.68 9.53 15.62
N GLN A 226 -7.41 8.31 15.16
CA GLN A 226 -7.94 7.75 13.92
C GLN A 226 -8.41 6.29 14.15
N PRO A 227 -9.62 6.06 14.69
CA PRO A 227 -10.06 4.72 15.13
C PRO A 227 -10.08 3.65 14.01
N HIS A 228 -10.21 4.07 12.76
CA HIS A 228 -10.32 3.16 11.59
C HIS A 228 -9.03 3.05 10.77
N ILE A 229 -7.95 3.64 11.27
CA ILE A 229 -6.67 3.63 10.56
C ILE A 229 -6.09 2.23 10.49
N LEU A 230 -5.53 1.88 9.33
CA LEU A 230 -4.74 0.67 9.16
C LEU A 230 -3.25 1.01 9.29
N VAL A 231 -2.51 0.12 9.93
CA VAL A 231 -1.06 0.27 10.15
C VAL A 231 -0.36 -0.94 9.55
N ASN A 232 0.72 -0.72 8.79
CA ASN A 232 1.51 -1.80 8.22
C ASN A 232 2.42 -2.47 9.27
N ASN A 233 3.10 -3.55 8.87
CA ASN A 233 3.96 -4.32 9.77
C ASN A 233 5.35 -3.70 10.06
N ARG A 234 5.66 -2.51 9.53
CA ARG A 234 6.99 -1.91 9.66
C ARG A 234 7.16 -0.96 10.85
N ALA A 235 6.15 -0.82 11.71
CA ALA A 235 6.30 -0.06 12.94
C ALA A 235 7.36 -0.66 13.87
N ALA A 236 7.48 -2.00 13.90
CA ALA A 236 8.37 -2.71 14.79
C ALA A 236 9.11 -3.91 14.17
N ARG A 237 8.66 -4.47 13.08
CA ARG A 237 9.06 -5.80 12.61
C ARG A 237 10.14 -5.82 11.53
N PHE A 238 10.66 -4.72 11.06
CA PHE A 238 11.75 -4.73 10.07
C PHE A 238 13.14 -4.98 10.71
N VAL A 239 13.15 -5.62 11.86
CA VAL A 239 14.36 -6.25 12.40
C VAL A 239 14.24 -7.72 12.05
N PHE A 240 15.11 -8.22 11.16
CA PHE A 240 15.26 -9.66 10.95
C PHE A 240 15.38 -10.33 12.33
N PRO A 241 14.57 -11.35 12.65
CA PRO A 241 14.70 -12.05 13.90
C PRO A 241 16.14 -12.58 13.99
N THR A 242 16.92 -11.98 14.86
CA THR A 242 18.23 -12.55 15.24
C THR A 242 17.93 -13.72 16.16
N LYS A 243 18.80 -14.75 16.14
CA LYS A 243 18.67 -15.93 17.00
C LYS A 243 18.56 -15.60 18.49
N ASP A 244 18.92 -14.39 18.88
CA ASP A 244 19.02 -13.93 20.26
C ASP A 244 17.86 -13.03 20.70
N GLN A 245 16.91 -12.72 19.81
CA GLN A 245 15.67 -12.01 20.15
C GLN A 245 14.47 -12.90 19.85
N PRO A 246 13.99 -13.63 20.86
CA PRO A 246 12.76 -14.42 20.70
C PRO A 246 11.58 -13.49 20.47
N GLU A 247 10.65 -13.87 19.58
CA GLU A 247 9.36 -13.22 19.35
C GLU A 247 8.49 -13.11 20.63
N ALA A 248 8.96 -13.69 21.73
CA ALA A 248 8.31 -13.68 23.03
C ALA A 248 8.28 -12.29 23.64
N GLY A 249 7.19 -11.57 23.45
CA GLY A 249 6.92 -10.25 24.02
C GLY A 249 6.58 -9.14 23.05
N LEU A 250 6.61 -9.40 21.72
CA LEU A 250 6.02 -8.50 20.74
C LEU A 250 4.51 -8.48 20.93
N LEU A 251 4.01 -7.31 21.24
CA LEU A 251 2.57 -7.08 21.31
C LEU A 251 2.00 -7.28 19.90
N ASP A 252 0.97 -8.10 19.72
CA ASP A 252 0.43 -8.47 18.41
C ASP A 252 0.10 -7.26 17.52
N PHE A 253 -0.35 -6.16 18.13
CA PHE A 253 -0.70 -4.94 17.39
C PHE A 253 0.51 -4.26 16.72
N VAL A 254 1.73 -4.47 17.20
CA VAL A 254 2.95 -3.88 16.62
C VAL A 254 3.32 -4.57 15.31
N ASN A 255 2.83 -5.80 15.09
CA ASN A 255 2.95 -6.51 13.82
C ASN A 255 2.07 -5.90 12.70
N GLY A 256 1.26 -4.89 13.05
CA GLY A 256 0.39 -4.20 12.11
C GLY A 256 -0.75 -5.06 11.57
N ASP A 257 -1.49 -4.47 10.66
CA ASP A 257 -2.68 -5.06 10.06
C ASP A 257 -2.37 -5.89 8.80
N TYR A 258 -1.23 -5.60 8.12
CA TYR A 258 -0.81 -6.27 6.89
C TYR A 258 0.72 -6.24 6.70
N GLU A 259 1.23 -7.19 5.93
CA GLU A 259 2.65 -7.28 5.57
C GLU A 259 2.98 -6.46 4.33
N THR A 260 4.24 -6.04 4.19
CA THR A 260 4.71 -5.20 3.09
C THR A 260 6.00 -5.74 2.46
N PRO A 261 5.92 -6.83 1.65
CA PRO A 261 7.05 -7.25 0.83
C PRO A 261 7.45 -6.13 -0.14
N GLU A 262 8.76 -5.87 -0.21
CA GLU A 262 9.31 -4.76 -0.97
C GLU A 262 10.03 -5.25 -2.21
N GLN A 263 9.74 -4.62 -3.37
CA GLN A 263 10.31 -4.95 -4.69
C GLN A 263 10.19 -6.44 -5.06
N GLN A 264 9.20 -7.10 -4.48
CA GLN A 264 8.90 -8.50 -4.76
C GLN A 264 7.40 -8.74 -4.65
N ILE A 265 6.92 -9.69 -5.44
CA ILE A 265 5.54 -10.15 -5.30
C ILE A 265 5.55 -11.20 -4.17
N GLY A 266 4.72 -11.01 -3.18
CA GLY A 266 4.55 -11.95 -2.08
C GLY A 266 4.07 -13.32 -2.60
N ALA A 267 4.42 -14.38 -1.89
CA ALA A 267 3.88 -15.70 -2.19
C ALA A 267 2.35 -15.72 -2.01
N TYR A 268 1.67 -16.61 -2.74
CA TYR A 268 0.24 -16.84 -2.56
C TYR A 268 -0.07 -17.14 -1.09
N HIS A 269 -0.86 -16.29 -0.47
CA HIS A 269 -1.15 -16.33 0.96
C HIS A 269 -2.52 -15.72 1.23
N ILE A 270 -3.44 -16.49 1.78
CA ILE A 270 -4.82 -16.06 2.04
C ILE A 270 -5.11 -15.79 3.53
N ASP A 271 -4.26 -16.26 4.42
CA ASP A 271 -4.49 -16.17 5.86
C ASP A 271 -4.07 -14.81 6.44
N ARG A 272 -3.05 -14.19 5.85
CA ARG A 272 -2.57 -12.86 6.23
C ARG A 272 -2.64 -11.88 5.06
N ALA A 273 -3.10 -10.66 5.35
CA ALA A 273 -3.12 -9.58 4.37
C ALA A 273 -1.70 -9.09 4.06
N TRP A 274 -1.41 -8.78 2.80
CA TRP A 274 -0.12 -8.25 2.38
C TRP A 274 -0.25 -7.27 1.20
N GLU A 275 0.72 -6.38 1.07
CA GLU A 275 0.81 -5.35 0.05
C GLU A 275 2.23 -5.30 -0.51
N SER A 276 2.42 -5.64 -1.78
CA SER A 276 3.70 -5.42 -2.43
C SER A 276 3.86 -3.93 -2.74
N CYS A 277 4.95 -3.32 -2.26
CA CYS A 277 5.35 -1.99 -2.69
C CYS A 277 6.43 -2.11 -3.78
N MET A 278 6.12 -1.55 -4.96
CA MET A 278 6.92 -1.69 -6.18
C MET A 278 7.15 -0.33 -6.83
N THR A 279 8.35 -0.08 -7.35
CA THR A 279 8.66 1.15 -8.09
C THR A 279 8.23 1.06 -9.55
N MET A 280 7.77 2.17 -10.13
CA MET A 280 7.67 2.29 -11.60
C MET A 280 9.04 2.52 -12.23
N THR A 281 9.96 3.18 -11.53
CA THR A 281 11.34 3.38 -12.00
C THR A 281 12.23 2.22 -11.56
N GLU A 282 13.02 1.70 -12.49
CA GLU A 282 14.07 0.72 -12.23
C GLU A 282 15.42 1.37 -12.42
N CYS A 283 16.27 1.28 -11.41
CA CYS A 283 17.66 1.73 -11.46
C CYS A 283 18.62 0.55 -11.33
N LYS A 284 19.79 0.67 -11.94
CA LYS A 284 20.82 -0.39 -11.90
C LYS A 284 21.33 -0.69 -10.49
N ASP A 285 21.20 0.28 -9.60
CA ASP A 285 21.58 0.20 -8.21
C ASP A 285 20.44 -0.34 -7.29
N GLY A 286 19.33 -0.77 -7.87
CA GLY A 286 18.16 -1.27 -7.13
C GLY A 286 17.26 -0.20 -6.53
N GLY A 287 17.59 1.10 -6.73
CA GLY A 287 16.74 2.24 -6.32
C GLY A 287 15.57 2.50 -7.28
N GLY A 288 15.06 3.73 -7.21
CA GLY A 288 13.95 4.18 -8.05
C GLY A 288 12.71 4.56 -7.24
N TRP A 289 12.85 4.71 -5.94
CA TRP A 289 11.77 5.20 -5.09
C TRP A 289 11.52 6.69 -5.35
N SER A 290 12.56 7.52 -5.32
CA SER A 290 12.47 8.94 -5.65
C SER A 290 12.71 9.24 -7.13
N TYR A 291 12.71 10.52 -7.51
CA TYR A 291 13.06 10.94 -8.88
C TYR A 291 14.48 10.52 -9.25
N ARG A 292 14.58 9.68 -10.25
CA ARG A 292 15.84 9.17 -10.81
C ARG A 292 15.82 9.37 -12.33
N PRO A 293 16.49 10.40 -12.85
CA PRO A 293 16.52 10.69 -14.30
C PRO A 293 17.28 9.65 -15.12
N ASP A 294 18.12 8.85 -14.48
CA ASP A 294 18.92 7.76 -15.06
C ASP A 294 18.21 6.39 -15.07
N GLY A 295 17.05 6.31 -14.42
CA GLY A 295 16.26 5.08 -14.32
C GLY A 295 15.41 4.81 -15.57
N ARG A 296 15.07 3.54 -15.78
CA ARG A 296 14.08 3.10 -16.77
C ARG A 296 12.69 3.07 -16.14
N THR A 297 11.69 3.67 -16.74
CA THR A 297 10.31 3.49 -16.32
C THR A 297 9.74 2.17 -16.87
N ARG A 298 9.12 1.37 -16.01
CA ARG A 298 8.35 0.18 -16.40
C ARG A 298 7.16 0.60 -17.25
N ASP A 299 6.93 -0.11 -18.35
CA ASP A 299 5.78 0.15 -19.19
C ASP A 299 4.46 -0.34 -18.55
N ALA A 300 3.34 0.01 -19.16
CA ALA A 300 2.01 -0.36 -18.66
C ALA A 300 1.80 -1.87 -18.61
N ALA A 301 2.37 -2.62 -19.56
CA ALA A 301 2.24 -4.07 -19.60
C ALA A 301 2.97 -4.73 -18.42
N GLU A 302 4.16 -4.24 -18.08
CA GLU A 302 4.91 -4.67 -16.91
C GLU A 302 4.13 -4.35 -15.61
N CYS A 303 3.62 -3.14 -15.48
CA CYS A 303 2.82 -2.72 -14.32
C CYS A 303 1.53 -3.54 -14.15
N ILE A 304 0.82 -3.84 -15.26
CA ILE A 304 -0.37 -4.71 -15.25
C ILE A 304 0.00 -6.12 -14.82
N LYS A 305 1.09 -6.70 -15.34
CA LYS A 305 1.54 -8.05 -14.92
C LYS A 305 1.88 -8.10 -13.42
N ILE A 306 2.55 -7.07 -12.90
CA ILE A 306 2.85 -6.95 -11.47
C ILE A 306 1.54 -6.89 -10.67
N LEU A 307 0.58 -6.05 -11.07
CA LEU A 307 -0.71 -5.94 -10.42
C LEU A 307 -1.47 -7.27 -10.42
N VAL A 308 -1.58 -7.90 -11.57
CA VAL A 308 -2.27 -9.19 -11.71
C VAL A 308 -1.62 -10.26 -10.84
N SER A 309 -0.28 -10.40 -10.90
CA SER A 309 0.45 -11.36 -10.08
C SER A 309 0.23 -11.12 -8.57
N THR A 310 0.25 -9.86 -8.16
CA THR A 310 0.01 -9.49 -6.76
C THR A 310 -1.42 -9.83 -6.32
N VAL A 311 -2.42 -9.44 -7.10
CA VAL A 311 -3.84 -9.65 -6.75
C VAL A 311 -4.24 -11.11 -6.80
N THR A 312 -3.73 -11.88 -7.76
CA THR A 312 -3.95 -13.33 -7.83
C THR A 312 -3.25 -14.10 -6.72
N GLY A 313 -2.18 -13.53 -6.13
CA GLY A 313 -1.56 -13.99 -4.88
C GLY A 313 -2.31 -13.58 -3.61
N ASP A 314 -3.45 -12.89 -3.74
CA ASP A 314 -4.30 -12.34 -2.67
C ASP A 314 -3.74 -11.10 -1.97
N GLY A 315 -2.79 -10.40 -2.59
CA GLY A 315 -2.23 -9.14 -2.11
C GLY A 315 -2.85 -7.88 -2.72
N ASN A 316 -2.39 -6.73 -2.24
CA ASN A 316 -2.57 -5.42 -2.86
C ASN A 316 -1.25 -4.95 -3.48
N LEU A 317 -1.33 -4.15 -4.52
CA LEU A 317 -0.17 -3.46 -5.10
C LEU A 317 -0.18 -1.99 -4.67
N LEU A 318 0.94 -1.52 -4.12
CA LEU A 318 1.25 -0.12 -3.89
C LEU A 318 2.34 0.29 -4.88
N LEU A 319 1.94 0.91 -5.99
CA LEU A 319 2.83 1.24 -7.11
C LEU A 319 3.39 2.65 -6.95
N ASN A 320 4.72 2.78 -6.95
CA ASN A 320 5.41 4.01 -6.61
C ASN A 320 5.80 4.86 -7.81
N VAL A 321 5.60 6.17 -7.67
CA VAL A 321 6.14 7.22 -8.54
C VAL A 321 7.07 8.13 -7.76
N GLY A 322 8.09 8.68 -8.44
CA GLY A 322 9.03 9.66 -7.89
C GLY A 322 8.91 11.00 -8.63
N PRO A 323 8.18 12.00 -8.09
CA PRO A 323 8.03 13.28 -8.76
C PRO A 323 9.34 14.04 -8.95
N MET A 324 9.43 14.79 -10.04
CA MET A 324 10.53 15.70 -10.37
C MET A 324 10.64 16.85 -9.35
N PRO A 325 11.79 17.53 -9.27
CA PRO A 325 11.96 18.65 -8.33
C PRO A 325 11.00 19.82 -8.59
N THR A 326 10.44 19.92 -9.81
CA THR A 326 9.43 20.91 -10.18
C THR A 326 8.05 20.64 -9.57
N GLY A 327 7.78 19.42 -9.09
CA GLY A 327 6.47 18.99 -8.62
C GLY A 327 5.61 18.29 -9.68
N GLU A 328 6.16 18.01 -10.85
CA GLU A 328 5.49 17.24 -11.89
C GLU A 328 5.90 15.76 -11.77
N ILE A 329 4.98 14.83 -12.02
CA ILE A 329 5.32 13.41 -12.19
C ILE A 329 5.94 13.24 -13.58
N MET A 330 6.92 12.32 -13.69
CA MET A 330 7.60 12.06 -14.95
C MET A 330 6.60 11.75 -16.07
N PRO A 331 6.78 12.33 -17.28
CA PRO A 331 5.80 12.17 -18.37
C PRO A 331 5.53 10.73 -18.77
N ASP A 332 6.55 9.88 -18.79
CA ASP A 332 6.45 8.45 -19.09
C ASP A 332 5.68 7.69 -18.01
N GLN A 333 5.87 8.02 -16.72
CA GLN A 333 5.06 7.45 -15.64
C GLN A 333 3.58 7.83 -15.78
N VAL A 334 3.30 9.08 -16.16
CA VAL A 334 1.92 9.56 -16.41
C VAL A 334 1.28 8.81 -17.58
N GLU A 335 2.01 8.61 -18.67
CA GLU A 335 1.55 7.88 -19.86
C GLU A 335 1.23 6.42 -19.50
N HIS A 336 2.16 5.71 -18.88
CA HIS A 336 1.98 4.30 -18.54
C HIS A 336 0.88 4.08 -17.47
N LEU A 337 0.71 5.02 -16.54
CA LEU A 337 -0.42 4.99 -15.61
C LEU A 337 -1.77 5.22 -16.32
N ALA A 338 -1.80 6.05 -17.36
CA ALA A 338 -3.03 6.26 -18.14
C ALA A 338 -3.40 5.01 -18.95
N GLU A 339 -2.40 4.34 -19.57
CA GLU A 339 -2.58 3.07 -20.28
C GLU A 339 -3.05 1.96 -19.33
N MET A 340 -2.42 1.84 -18.15
CA MET A 340 -2.85 0.93 -17.10
C MET A 340 -4.29 1.23 -16.68
N GLY A 341 -4.66 2.51 -16.56
CA GLY A 341 -6.01 2.96 -16.24
C GLY A 341 -7.04 2.56 -17.30
N ALA A 342 -6.67 2.61 -18.58
CA ALA A 342 -7.53 2.14 -19.67
C ALA A 342 -7.81 0.63 -19.55
N TRP A 343 -6.79 -0.18 -19.25
CA TRP A 343 -6.93 -1.60 -18.96
C TRP A 343 -7.80 -1.85 -17.72
N MET A 344 -7.55 -1.12 -16.63
CA MET A 344 -8.33 -1.23 -15.38
C MET A 344 -9.79 -0.84 -15.55
N LYS A 345 -10.08 0.14 -16.39
CA LYS A 345 -11.47 0.52 -16.72
C LYS A 345 -12.22 -0.63 -17.40
N GLN A 346 -11.56 -1.41 -18.23
CA GLN A 346 -12.15 -2.51 -18.97
C GLN A 346 -12.21 -3.80 -18.14
N TYR A 347 -11.14 -4.14 -17.44
CA TYR A 347 -10.95 -5.45 -16.80
C TYR A 347 -10.86 -5.41 -15.28
N GLY A 348 -10.79 -4.24 -14.66
CA GLY A 348 -10.63 -4.09 -13.19
C GLY A 348 -11.71 -4.80 -12.37
N GLY A 349 -12.89 -5.08 -12.95
CA GLY A 349 -13.93 -5.89 -12.30
C GLY A 349 -13.53 -7.34 -12.01
N THR A 350 -12.45 -7.84 -12.65
CA THR A 350 -11.88 -9.16 -12.38
C THR A 350 -10.87 -9.14 -11.23
N LEU A 351 -10.50 -7.94 -10.74
CA LEU A 351 -9.56 -7.73 -9.66
C LEU A 351 -10.22 -7.13 -8.41
N TYR A 352 -10.97 -6.01 -8.56
CA TYR A 352 -11.56 -5.31 -7.41
C TYR A 352 -12.59 -6.16 -6.68
N GLY A 353 -12.50 -6.18 -5.35
CA GLY A 353 -13.43 -6.91 -4.51
C GLY A 353 -13.39 -8.42 -4.70
N THR A 354 -12.29 -8.94 -5.26
CA THR A 354 -12.02 -10.37 -5.40
C THR A 354 -11.04 -10.86 -4.34
N ARG A 355 -10.85 -12.17 -4.27
CA ARG A 355 -9.79 -12.83 -3.51
C ARG A 355 -8.91 -13.60 -4.49
N GLY A 356 -7.65 -13.78 -4.16
CA GLY A 356 -6.74 -14.63 -4.90
C GLY A 356 -7.16 -16.11 -4.88
N GLY A 357 -6.66 -16.87 -5.84
CA GLY A 357 -6.99 -18.29 -5.97
C GLY A 357 -8.25 -18.55 -6.82
N PRO A 358 -8.74 -19.79 -6.86
CA PRO A 358 -8.51 -20.88 -5.91
C PRO A 358 -7.24 -21.73 -6.14
N ILE A 359 -6.45 -21.41 -7.14
CA ILE A 359 -5.16 -22.08 -7.42
C ILE A 359 -4.01 -21.08 -7.27
N PRO A 360 -2.80 -21.53 -6.87
CA PRO A 360 -1.65 -20.64 -6.73
C PRO A 360 -1.30 -19.94 -8.04
N ASN A 361 -0.89 -18.66 -7.95
CA ASN A 361 -0.30 -17.94 -9.07
C ASN A 361 1.10 -18.47 -9.41
N GLY A 362 1.60 -18.12 -10.59
CA GLY A 362 2.91 -18.54 -11.06
C GLY A 362 3.30 -17.85 -12.36
N ALA A 363 4.28 -18.40 -13.06
CA ALA A 363 4.73 -17.87 -14.35
C ALA A 363 3.61 -17.84 -15.43
N TRP A 364 2.58 -18.64 -15.27
CA TRP A 364 1.41 -18.68 -16.15
C TRP A 364 0.45 -17.49 -15.95
N GLY A 365 0.59 -16.76 -14.85
CA GLY A 365 -0.33 -15.76 -14.37
C GLY A 365 -0.94 -16.15 -13.03
N GLY A 366 -2.27 -16.10 -12.90
CA GLY A 366 -2.94 -16.47 -11.66
C GLY A 366 -4.45 -16.48 -11.79
N ALA A 367 -5.13 -16.68 -10.67
CA ALA A 367 -6.59 -16.68 -10.62
C ALA A 367 -7.11 -15.75 -9.52
N THR A 368 -8.26 -15.13 -9.80
CA THR A 368 -9.06 -14.43 -8.79
C THR A 368 -10.45 -15.06 -8.69
N ARG A 369 -11.11 -14.86 -7.55
CA ARG A 369 -12.44 -15.46 -7.30
C ARG A 369 -13.39 -14.51 -6.58
N LYS A 370 -14.68 -14.66 -6.87
CA LYS A 370 -15.78 -13.99 -6.14
C LYS A 370 -17.06 -14.81 -6.28
N GLY A 371 -17.55 -15.37 -5.18
CA GLY A 371 -18.69 -16.30 -5.22
C GLY A 371 -18.39 -17.52 -6.08
N ASP A 372 -19.27 -17.82 -7.06
CA ASP A 372 -19.14 -18.92 -8.01
C ASP A 372 -18.30 -18.57 -9.25
N ARG A 373 -17.73 -17.37 -9.33
CA ARG A 373 -16.88 -16.95 -10.45
C ARG A 373 -15.41 -17.07 -10.11
N VAL A 374 -14.66 -17.56 -11.08
CA VAL A 374 -13.19 -17.58 -11.10
C VAL A 374 -12.74 -16.91 -12.39
N TRP A 375 -11.80 -15.98 -12.30
CA TRP A 375 -11.14 -15.41 -13.47
C TRP A 375 -9.71 -15.91 -13.53
N LEU A 376 -9.38 -16.59 -14.63
CA LEU A 376 -8.02 -16.96 -14.95
C LEU A 376 -7.38 -15.79 -15.69
N HIS A 377 -6.28 -15.29 -15.17
CA HIS A 377 -5.42 -14.27 -15.77
C HIS A 377 -4.21 -14.97 -16.34
N LEU A 378 -4.13 -15.07 -17.66
CA LEU A 378 -3.13 -15.88 -18.37
C LEU A 378 -2.13 -14.97 -19.05
N PHE A 379 -0.88 -15.03 -18.60
CA PHE A 379 0.22 -14.34 -19.27
C PHE A 379 0.59 -15.07 -20.58
N PRO A 380 1.25 -14.39 -21.55
CA PRO A 380 1.61 -15.00 -22.83
C PRO A 380 2.34 -16.33 -22.66
N TRP A 381 1.90 -17.37 -23.38
CA TRP A 381 2.48 -18.70 -23.36
C TRP A 381 2.76 -19.24 -24.77
N GLN A 382 3.58 -20.28 -24.88
CA GLN A 382 3.88 -20.96 -26.13
C GLN A 382 2.89 -22.10 -26.43
N GLY A 383 2.70 -22.43 -27.71
CA GLY A 383 1.77 -23.49 -28.13
C GLY A 383 0.30 -23.09 -28.05
N GLU A 384 -0.61 -23.99 -28.29
CA GLU A 384 -2.07 -23.74 -28.32
C GLU A 384 -2.70 -23.91 -26.94
N SER A 385 -2.14 -24.75 -26.09
CA SER A 385 -2.70 -25.11 -24.78
C SER A 385 -1.76 -24.73 -23.65
N LEU A 386 -2.35 -24.43 -22.49
CA LEU A 386 -1.67 -24.16 -21.23
C LEU A 386 -2.26 -25.04 -20.15
N THR A 387 -1.42 -25.82 -19.48
CA THR A 387 -1.86 -26.64 -18.34
C THR A 387 -1.63 -25.90 -17.04
N LEU A 388 -2.69 -25.74 -16.27
CA LEU A 388 -2.75 -25.08 -14.97
C LEU A 388 -2.93 -26.13 -13.87
N PRO A 389 -2.66 -25.80 -12.59
CA PRO A 389 -3.07 -26.62 -11.47
C PRO A 389 -4.56 -26.97 -11.52
N ALA A 390 -4.94 -28.09 -10.94
CA ALA A 390 -6.33 -28.52 -10.90
C ALA A 390 -7.22 -27.54 -10.12
N LEU A 391 -8.34 -27.14 -10.73
CA LEU A 391 -9.34 -26.29 -10.08
C LEU A 391 -10.14 -27.14 -9.07
N PRO A 392 -10.41 -26.62 -7.88
CA PRO A 392 -11.34 -27.27 -6.94
C PRO A 392 -12.78 -27.13 -7.44
N GLY A 393 -13.43 -28.23 -7.76
CA GLY A 393 -14.79 -28.27 -8.27
C GLY A 393 -14.89 -28.28 -9.79
N LYS A 394 -16.11 -28.41 -10.30
CA LYS A 394 -16.37 -28.51 -11.75
C LYS A 394 -16.68 -27.15 -12.36
N VAL A 395 -16.24 -26.96 -13.60
CA VAL A 395 -16.54 -25.78 -14.42
C VAL A 395 -17.87 -25.98 -15.14
N ALA A 396 -18.83 -25.09 -14.86
CA ALA A 396 -20.15 -25.09 -15.49
C ALA A 396 -20.18 -24.33 -16.83
N SER A 397 -19.42 -23.23 -16.94
CA SER A 397 -19.32 -22.46 -18.18
C SER A 397 -18.00 -21.68 -18.26
N VAL A 398 -17.61 -21.36 -19.51
CA VAL A 398 -16.37 -20.66 -19.85
C VAL A 398 -16.71 -19.45 -20.72
N LYS A 399 -16.09 -18.30 -20.44
CA LYS A 399 -16.20 -17.09 -21.26
C LYS A 399 -14.85 -16.37 -21.32
N THR A 400 -14.36 -16.09 -22.50
CA THR A 400 -13.16 -15.24 -22.69
C THR A 400 -13.58 -13.78 -22.69
N LEU A 401 -12.93 -12.95 -21.85
CA LEU A 401 -13.25 -11.51 -21.73
C LEU A 401 -12.37 -10.63 -22.64
N THR A 402 -11.20 -11.12 -23.03
CA THR A 402 -10.19 -10.38 -23.82
C THR A 402 -10.24 -10.69 -25.32
N GLY A 403 -11.30 -11.34 -25.77
CA GLY A 403 -11.47 -11.76 -27.16
C GLY A 403 -11.11 -13.24 -27.37
N GLY A 404 -11.50 -13.75 -28.53
CA GLY A 404 -11.39 -15.18 -28.87
C GLY A 404 -12.35 -16.07 -28.09
N GLN A 405 -12.15 -17.39 -28.21
CA GLN A 405 -12.99 -18.37 -27.55
C GLN A 405 -12.13 -19.48 -26.95
N ALA A 406 -11.88 -19.37 -25.66
CA ALA A 406 -11.12 -20.40 -24.93
C ALA A 406 -11.98 -21.63 -24.66
N THR A 407 -11.36 -22.82 -24.72
CA THR A 407 -11.90 -24.03 -24.15
C THR A 407 -11.13 -24.40 -22.88
N VAL A 408 -11.86 -24.95 -21.91
CA VAL A 408 -11.28 -25.39 -20.63
C VAL A 408 -11.68 -26.86 -20.39
N THR A 409 -10.67 -27.72 -20.25
CA THR A 409 -10.86 -29.14 -19.98
C THR A 409 -10.19 -29.49 -18.66
N GLN A 410 -10.96 -30.09 -17.74
CA GLN A 410 -10.44 -30.59 -16.48
C GLN A 410 -10.01 -32.05 -16.65
N THR A 411 -8.78 -32.33 -16.26
CA THR A 411 -8.17 -33.67 -16.32
C THR A 411 -7.68 -34.09 -14.94
N ALA A 412 -7.21 -35.33 -14.81
CA ALA A 412 -6.60 -35.79 -13.55
C ALA A 412 -5.31 -35.02 -13.21
N ASP A 413 -4.59 -34.52 -14.22
CA ASP A 413 -3.30 -33.84 -14.08
C ASP A 413 -3.44 -32.32 -13.92
N GLY A 414 -4.64 -31.75 -14.09
CA GLY A 414 -4.85 -30.31 -13.99
C GLY A 414 -5.98 -29.77 -14.85
N THR A 415 -5.94 -28.47 -15.08
CA THR A 415 -6.90 -27.74 -15.92
C THR A 415 -6.19 -27.26 -17.19
N VAL A 416 -6.62 -27.75 -18.35
CA VAL A 416 -6.07 -27.37 -19.65
C VAL A 416 -6.91 -26.28 -20.26
N VAL A 417 -6.28 -25.13 -20.55
CA VAL A 417 -6.88 -24.00 -21.28
C VAL A 417 -6.33 -24.00 -22.70
N THR A 418 -7.19 -24.04 -23.69
CA THR A 418 -6.80 -23.99 -25.12
C THR A 418 -7.37 -22.71 -25.74
N LEU A 419 -6.51 -21.93 -26.37
CA LEU A 419 -6.83 -20.71 -27.09
C LEU A 419 -5.78 -20.44 -28.16
N GLY A 420 -6.20 -20.20 -29.39
CA GLY A 420 -5.32 -19.90 -30.50
C GLY A 420 -4.45 -18.64 -30.25
N PRO A 421 -3.20 -18.61 -30.70
CA PRO A 421 -2.29 -17.46 -30.45
C PRO A 421 -2.86 -16.11 -30.92
N LYS A 422 -3.66 -16.10 -31.98
CA LYS A 422 -4.27 -14.88 -32.54
C LYS A 422 -5.37 -14.27 -31.66
N ASP A 423 -5.92 -15.07 -30.76
CA ASP A 423 -7.04 -14.71 -29.91
C ASP A 423 -6.61 -14.32 -28.50
N ARG A 424 -5.30 -14.31 -28.25
CA ARG A 424 -4.73 -13.97 -26.93
C ARG A 424 -4.49 -12.48 -26.81
N HIS A 425 -4.73 -11.97 -25.62
CA HIS A 425 -4.35 -10.60 -25.30
C HIS A 425 -2.83 -10.53 -25.04
N ALA A 426 -2.17 -9.48 -25.54
CA ALA A 426 -0.71 -9.35 -25.48
C ALA A 426 -0.13 -9.29 -24.05
N VAL A 427 -0.92 -8.83 -23.08
CA VAL A 427 -0.49 -8.65 -21.68
C VAL A 427 -1.12 -9.71 -20.78
N ASP A 428 -2.44 -9.86 -20.82
CA ASP A 428 -3.22 -10.68 -19.90
C ASP A 428 -4.48 -11.19 -20.61
N THR A 429 -4.52 -12.47 -20.91
CA THR A 429 -5.71 -13.14 -21.46
C THR A 429 -6.62 -13.57 -20.31
N ILE A 430 -7.84 -13.02 -20.25
CA ILE A 430 -8.75 -13.24 -19.14
C ILE A 430 -9.88 -14.20 -19.53
N VAL A 431 -9.98 -15.30 -18.81
CA VAL A 431 -11.03 -16.33 -18.97
C VAL A 431 -11.87 -16.39 -17.69
N GLU A 432 -13.14 -16.02 -17.81
CA GLU A 432 -14.12 -16.19 -16.72
C GLU A 432 -14.65 -17.62 -16.73
N LEU A 433 -14.63 -18.24 -15.58
CA LEU A 433 -15.23 -19.54 -15.30
C LEU A 433 -16.40 -19.38 -14.33
N ARG A 434 -17.50 -20.08 -14.58
CA ARG A 434 -18.53 -20.32 -13.59
C ARG A 434 -18.33 -21.72 -13.01
N MET A 435 -18.26 -21.81 -11.70
CA MET A 435 -18.13 -23.10 -11.02
C MET A 435 -19.51 -23.67 -10.71
N GLU A 436 -19.65 -25.00 -10.77
CA GLU A 436 -20.86 -25.69 -10.26
C GLU A 436 -20.99 -25.39 -8.75
N ARG A 437 -22.23 -25.26 -8.30
CA ARG A 437 -22.54 -25.05 -6.86
C ARG A 437 -22.48 -26.33 -6.08
#